data_d7acc90464b0b5b22df3b4f8c75976d4
#
_entry.id   d7acc90464b0b5b22df3b4f8c75976d4
#
_cell.length_a   1.000
_cell.length_b   1.000
_cell.length_c   1.000
_cell.angle_alpha   90.00
_cell.angle_beta   90.00
_cell.angle_gamma   90.00
#
_symmetry.space_group_name_H-M   'P 1'
#
loop_
_entity.id
_entity.type
_entity.pdbx_description
1 polymer ?
#
loop_
_entity_poly.entity_id
_entity_poly.type
_entity_poly.pdbx_seq_one_letter_code
_entity_poly.pdbx_strand_id
1 'polypeptide(L)'
;MNKVILMGRLTRDVEMRQTPNGVSLARFSIAVTRRFKNSNGEYDADFINCIAWRKTGEFIARYFQKGSMMAVVGSIQTRSWD
;
A
#
# COMPACT_ATOMS: atom_id res chain seq x y z
N MET A 1 -5.33 16.72 -10.92
CA MET A 1 -5.92 15.81 -9.91
C MET A 1 -4.97 14.64 -9.69
N ASN A 2 -4.76 14.28 -8.46
CA ASN A 2 -3.90 13.16 -8.11
C ASN A 2 -4.67 12.18 -7.22
N LYS A 3 -5.30 11.21 -7.84
CA LYS A 3 -6.13 10.25 -7.13
C LYS A 3 -5.90 8.85 -7.70
N VAL A 4 -5.65 7.91 -6.81
CA VAL A 4 -5.42 6.51 -7.16
C VAL A 4 -6.40 5.63 -6.40
N ILE A 5 -6.97 4.67 -7.10
CA ILE A 5 -7.84 3.65 -6.51
C ILE A 5 -7.24 2.30 -6.84
N LEU A 6 -6.84 1.55 -5.82
CA LEU A 6 -6.21 0.25 -6.00
C LEU A 6 -6.89 -0.78 -5.13
N MET A 7 -6.91 -2.03 -5.62
CA MET A 7 -7.34 -3.16 -4.83
C MET A 7 -6.25 -4.22 -4.89
N GLY A 8 -5.81 -4.70 -3.74
CA GLY A 8 -4.74 -5.68 -3.69
C GLY A 8 -4.65 -6.34 -2.32
N ARG A 9 -3.74 -7.30 -2.22
CA ARG A 9 -3.50 -8.01 -0.97
C ARG A 9 -2.30 -7.46 -0.25
N LEU A 10 -2.45 -7.30 1.06
CA LEU A 10 -1.34 -6.90 1.93
C LEU A 10 -0.25 -7.97 1.88
N THR A 11 0.98 -7.59 1.54
CA THR A 11 2.07 -8.54 1.30
C THR A 11 2.73 -9.02 2.59
N ARG A 12 2.62 -8.23 3.65
CA ARG A 12 3.14 -8.55 4.98
C ARG A 12 2.42 -7.66 5.99
N ASP A 13 2.63 -7.93 7.26
CA ASP A 13 2.00 -7.12 8.30
C ASP A 13 2.46 -5.67 8.22
N VAL A 14 1.57 -4.78 8.59
CA VAL A 14 1.80 -3.33 8.55
C VAL A 14 2.88 -2.94 9.55
N GLU A 15 3.80 -2.09 9.12
CA GLU A 15 4.86 -1.56 9.97
C GLU A 15 4.48 -0.18 10.47
N MET A 16 4.31 -0.05 11.78
CA MET A 16 4.00 1.24 12.40
C MET A 16 5.28 2.01 12.69
N ARG A 17 5.29 3.28 12.35
CA ARG A 17 6.42 4.18 12.56
C ARG A 17 5.94 5.51 13.09
N GLN A 18 6.88 6.27 13.64
CA GLN A 18 6.65 7.67 14.01
C GLN A 18 7.70 8.55 13.36
N THR A 19 7.28 9.73 12.93
CA THR A 19 8.22 10.76 12.49
C THR A 19 8.94 11.35 13.69
N PRO A 20 10.07 12.10 13.49
CA PRO A 20 10.72 12.79 14.60
C PRO A 20 9.80 13.73 15.37
N ASN A 21 8.74 14.24 14.73
CA ASN A 21 7.75 15.10 15.36
C ASN A 21 6.63 14.33 16.07
N GLY A 22 6.74 13.01 16.15
CA GLY A 22 5.76 12.19 16.86
C GLY A 22 4.50 11.86 16.07
N VAL A 23 4.48 12.07 14.76
CA VAL A 23 3.33 11.74 13.91
C VAL A 23 3.37 10.26 13.55
N SER A 24 2.30 9.55 13.85
CA SER A 24 2.19 8.12 13.52
C SER A 24 1.94 7.91 12.03
N LEU A 25 2.56 6.87 11.49
CA LEU A 25 2.30 6.43 10.13
C LEU A 25 2.41 4.91 10.03
N ALA A 26 1.70 4.35 9.07
CA ALA A 26 1.77 2.94 8.75
C ALA A 26 2.39 2.77 7.38
N ARG A 27 3.40 1.92 7.29
CA ARG A 27 4.04 1.55 6.02
C ARG A 27 3.61 0.14 5.66
N PHE A 28 3.17 -0.03 4.43
CA PHE A 28 2.75 -1.34 3.97
C PHE A 28 2.89 -1.43 2.46
N SER A 29 2.75 -2.63 1.94
CA SER A 29 2.81 -2.90 0.51
C SER A 29 1.65 -3.78 0.13
N ILE A 30 1.05 -3.49 -1.01
CA ILE A 30 -0.03 -4.32 -1.56
C ILE A 30 0.39 -4.89 -2.90
N ALA A 31 -0.05 -6.11 -3.18
CA ALA A 31 0.16 -6.77 -4.46
C ALA A 31 -1.11 -6.59 -5.29
N VAL A 32 -0.97 -5.87 -6.39
CA VAL A 32 -2.08 -5.59 -7.31
C VAL A 32 -1.87 -6.42 -8.57
N THR A 33 -2.75 -7.37 -8.80
CA THR A 33 -2.66 -8.27 -9.95
C THR A 33 -3.02 -7.53 -11.23
N ARG A 34 -2.19 -7.67 -12.25
CA ARG A 34 -2.46 -7.08 -13.56
C ARG A 34 -3.63 -7.78 -14.22
N ARG A 35 -4.32 -7.06 -15.10
CA ARG A 35 -5.55 -7.52 -15.76
C ARG A 35 -5.29 -8.54 -16.84
N PHE A 36 -4.10 -8.57 -17.42
CA PHE A 36 -3.77 -9.41 -18.56
C PHE A 36 -2.65 -10.39 -18.22
N LYS A 37 -2.72 -11.57 -18.81
CA LYS A 37 -1.68 -12.56 -18.66
C LYS A 37 -0.41 -12.14 -19.38
N ASN A 38 0.73 -12.52 -18.83
CA ASN A 38 2.02 -12.34 -19.49
C ASN A 38 2.23 -13.40 -20.60
N SER A 39 3.40 -13.40 -21.22
CA SER A 39 3.72 -14.34 -22.29
C SER A 39 3.73 -15.79 -21.87
N ASN A 40 3.88 -16.06 -20.57
CA ASN A 40 3.86 -17.41 -20.00
C ASN A 40 2.46 -17.86 -19.56
N GLY A 41 1.44 -17.06 -19.83
CA GLY A 41 0.07 -17.36 -19.41
C GLY A 41 -0.24 -17.11 -17.95
N GLU A 42 0.62 -16.38 -17.25
CA GLU A 42 0.46 -16.07 -15.83
C GLU A 42 0.13 -14.59 -15.64
N TYR A 43 -0.52 -14.29 -14.51
CA TYR A 43 -0.80 -12.91 -14.12
C TYR A 43 0.32 -12.37 -13.25
N ASP A 44 0.96 -11.30 -13.71
CA ASP A 44 1.92 -10.58 -12.89
C ASP A 44 1.21 -9.70 -11.88
N ALA A 45 1.93 -9.34 -10.84
CA ALA A 45 1.45 -8.41 -9.84
C ALA A 45 2.44 -7.25 -9.70
N ASP A 46 1.88 -6.08 -9.47
CA ASP A 46 2.67 -4.89 -9.12
C ASP A 46 2.64 -4.73 -7.60
N PHE A 47 3.80 -4.51 -7.01
CA PHE A 47 3.93 -4.31 -5.57
C PHE A 47 4.03 -2.81 -5.32
N ILE A 48 3.00 -2.28 -4.68
CA ILE A 48 2.86 -0.84 -4.47
C ILE A 48 3.14 -0.53 -3.00
N ASN A 49 4.15 0.30 -2.75
CA ASN A 49 4.45 0.78 -1.39
C ASN A 49 3.48 1.88 -1.02
N CYS A 50 2.90 1.75 0.15
CA CYS A 50 1.88 2.67 0.64
C CYS A 50 2.27 3.23 2.01
N ILE A 51 1.82 4.46 2.26
CA ILE A 51 1.95 5.10 3.57
C ILE A 51 0.57 5.64 3.94
N ALA A 52 0.11 5.27 5.13
CA ALA A 52 -1.12 5.80 5.69
C ALA A 52 -0.80 6.55 6.97
N TRP A 53 -1.30 7.78 7.08
CA TRP A 53 -0.96 8.68 8.16
C TRP A 53 -1.99 8.63 9.28
N ARG A 54 -1.50 8.82 10.51
CA ARG A 54 -2.31 9.06 11.72
C ARG A 54 -3.33 7.93 11.95
N LYS A 55 -4.58 8.28 12.17
CA LYS A 55 -5.64 7.33 12.49
C LYS A 55 -5.91 6.32 11.37
N THR A 56 -5.78 6.73 10.13
CA THR A 56 -5.92 5.81 9.00
C THR A 56 -4.89 4.69 9.08
N GLY A 57 -3.64 5.03 9.38
CA GLY A 57 -2.59 4.04 9.54
C GLY A 57 -2.85 3.11 10.72
N GLU A 58 -3.28 3.66 11.84
CA GLU A 58 -3.62 2.87 13.03
C GLU A 58 -4.78 1.91 12.75
N PHE A 59 -5.78 2.38 12.01
CA PHE A 59 -6.92 1.55 11.61
C PHE A 59 -6.45 0.37 10.76
N ILE A 60 -5.59 0.63 9.76
CA ILE A 60 -5.08 -0.42 8.89
C ILE A 60 -4.27 -1.45 9.69
N ALA A 61 -3.39 -0.99 10.56
CA ALA A 61 -2.58 -1.88 11.39
C ALA A 61 -3.43 -2.75 12.30
N ARG A 62 -4.55 -2.24 12.77
CA ARG A 62 -5.44 -2.94 13.68
C ARG A 62 -6.28 -4.02 12.99
N TYR A 63 -6.78 -3.74 11.80
CA TYR A 63 -7.79 -4.59 11.15
C TYR A 63 -7.28 -5.37 9.94
N PHE A 64 -6.11 -5.07 9.44
CA PHE A 64 -5.55 -5.74 8.27
C PHE A 64 -4.26 -6.46 8.64
N GLN A 65 -4.03 -7.59 7.99
CA GLN A 65 -2.84 -8.41 8.21
C GLN A 65 -2.35 -8.96 6.88
N LYS A 66 -1.19 -9.59 6.89
CA LYS A 66 -0.64 -10.22 5.69
C LYS A 66 -1.70 -11.08 5.01
N GLY A 67 -1.91 -10.84 3.72
CA GLY A 67 -2.88 -11.58 2.91
C GLY A 67 -4.26 -10.96 2.86
N SER A 68 -4.56 -9.96 3.69
CA SER A 68 -5.85 -9.26 3.66
C SER A 68 -6.04 -8.56 2.33
N MET A 69 -7.23 -8.70 1.74
CA MET A 69 -7.60 -7.94 0.56
C MET A 69 -8.07 -6.56 1.00
N MET A 70 -7.57 -5.52 0.35
CA MET A 70 -7.95 -4.17 0.71
C MET A 70 -8.10 -3.29 -0.52
N ALA A 71 -9.03 -2.36 -0.43
CA ALA A 71 -9.20 -1.30 -1.42
C ALA A 71 -8.63 -0.02 -0.84
N VAL A 72 -7.76 0.63 -1.61
CA VAL A 72 -7.03 1.82 -1.17
C VAL A 72 -7.37 2.98 -2.08
N VAL A 73 -7.70 4.12 -1.49
CA VAL A 73 -7.88 5.38 -2.21
C VAL A 73 -6.85 6.35 -1.67
N GLY A 74 -6.06 6.92 -2.55
CA GLY A 74 -5.00 7.82 -2.13
C GLY A 74 -4.46 8.64 -3.28
N SER A 75 -3.26 9.14 -3.09
CA SER A 75 -2.55 9.92 -4.10
C SER A 75 -1.14 9.36 -4.29
N ILE A 76 -0.58 9.60 -5.46
CA ILE A 76 0.79 9.18 -5.77
C ILE A 76 1.74 10.31 -5.40
N GLN A 77 2.81 9.95 -4.70
CA GLN A 77 3.92 10.85 -4.44
C GLN A 77 5.20 10.19 -4.90
N THR A 78 6.03 10.94 -5.54
CA THR A 78 7.33 10.47 -5.99
C THR A 78 8.42 11.27 -5.29
N ARG A 79 9.61 10.66 -5.19
CA ARG A 79 10.78 11.35 -4.66
C ARG A 79 11.71 11.68 -5.80
N SER A 80 12.27 12.87 -5.74
CA SER A 80 13.27 13.34 -6.70
C SER A 80 14.63 13.31 -6.03
N TRP A 81 15.63 12.77 -6.73
CA TRP A 81 17.01 12.72 -6.26
C TRP A 81 17.84 13.64 -7.16
N ASP A 82 18.33 14.72 -6.60
CA ASP A 82 19.18 15.67 -7.33
C ASP A 82 20.65 15.45 -7.03
#